data_179bac50decd95eab0d643df68888c83
#
_entry.id   179bac50decd95eab0d643df68888c83
#
_cell.length_a   1.000
_cell.length_b   1.000
_cell.length_c   1.000
_cell.angle_alpha   90.00
_cell.angle_beta   90.00
_cell.angle_gamma   90.00
#
_symmetry.space_group_name_H-M   'P 1'
#
loop_
_entity.id
_entity.type
_entity.pdbx_description
1 polymer ?
#
loop_
_entity_poly.entity_id
_entity_poly.type
_entity_poly.pdbx_seq_one_letter_code
_entity_poly.pdbx_strand_id
1 'polypeptide(L)'
;MKTKEHQLDLRWLEAYRSQDPHFGLDRMEALLALRGNPHLDCRVIHVAGTNGKGSTIATLSQLLRQAGLRVGVFTSPYLIHYNDQITINGEAISDQDLQAYLDSYQQLLQAEQSRAIFQGLTEFEVMTAIAYDYFAHEELDYVIMEVGMGGRLDSTNVCQPVLTAITSIGLDHVALLGPDLASIAREKAGIIKPGIPLVLGKLEAEASQVIEGIAIQKQVPITAYDRDYQVELAASCLSGQSFSYHSSKRETASYQVALLGHHQARNAALAISICDVLFEREGRELLSRELVDDALHQVIWPGRMEVVSQNPMILLDGAHNPHAVAPLIASLRELFPSQKKTILFTCIRTKALEEMLIQWQELENSRLILTTFEDPRAYSQEEIRAAAKNHQLEEVNWQEFLQNWQAEGDELLIVTGSLYFLSQVRPYLLKNRKIQLGDDMDTKKIEEAVKMIIEAVGEDENREGLQETPTRIAKMYQEIFAGLGQTAEEHLSKSFEIIDNNMVVEKDIFFHSMCEHHFLPFYGKVHIAYIPNGRVAGLSKLARTVEVYAKKPQIQERLTVEIADALMEYLGAQGALVWVEAEHMCMNMRGVRKPGTATVTTAARGLLATDKDLKNEAYKLMGH
;
A
#
# COMPACT_ATOMS: atom_id res chain seq x y z
N MET A 1 -32.33 -0.25 3.41
CA MET A 1 -31.28 0.30 4.31
C MET A 1 -29.97 0.13 3.58
N LYS A 2 -29.33 1.24 3.20
CA LYS A 2 -27.96 1.16 2.68
C LYS A 2 -27.17 0.38 3.72
N THR A 3 -26.62 -0.77 3.36
CA THR A 3 -25.48 -1.31 4.08
C THR A 3 -24.46 -0.20 4.06
N LYS A 4 -24.29 0.49 5.19
CA LYS A 4 -23.14 1.35 5.38
C LYS A 4 -21.94 0.42 5.13
N GLU A 5 -21.18 0.63 4.07
CA GLU A 5 -19.75 0.43 4.20
C GLU A 5 -19.43 0.96 5.59
N HIS A 6 -18.76 0.18 6.41
CA HIS A 6 -18.29 0.66 7.70
C HIS A 6 -17.22 1.74 7.41
N GLN A 7 -17.71 2.90 7.01
CA GLN A 7 -16.87 4.07 6.89
C GLN A 7 -16.59 4.50 8.33
N LEU A 8 -15.34 4.40 8.74
CA LEU A 8 -14.88 4.79 10.07
C LEU A 8 -15.44 6.16 10.45
N ASP A 9 -16.04 6.28 11.63
CA ASP A 9 -16.46 7.58 12.15
C ASP A 9 -15.29 8.30 12.81
N LEU A 10 -14.55 9.04 11.99
CA LEU A 10 -13.38 9.83 12.42
C LEU A 10 -13.74 11.27 12.83
N ARG A 11 -15.01 11.69 12.75
CA ARG A 11 -15.45 13.09 12.97
C ARG A 11 -15.02 13.67 14.31
N TRP A 12 -15.04 12.86 15.36
CA TRP A 12 -14.61 13.30 16.68
C TRP A 12 -13.09 13.47 16.77
N LEU A 13 -12.30 12.69 16.02
CA LEU A 13 -10.84 12.84 15.95
C LEU A 13 -10.41 14.09 15.18
N GLU A 14 -11.24 14.58 14.26
CA GLU A 14 -10.94 15.81 13.51
C GLU A 14 -10.74 17.01 14.43
N ALA A 15 -11.43 17.04 15.58
CA ALA A 15 -11.23 18.05 16.61
C ALA A 15 -9.82 18.04 17.22
N TYR A 16 -9.11 16.93 17.11
CA TYR A 16 -7.74 16.74 17.62
C TYR A 16 -6.66 16.95 16.54
N ARG A 17 -7.03 17.08 15.25
CA ARG A 17 -6.09 17.30 14.13
C ARG A 17 -5.47 18.70 14.13
N SER A 18 -6.19 19.70 14.58
CA SER A 18 -5.78 21.11 14.56
C SER A 18 -5.02 21.56 15.80
N GLN A 19 -4.77 20.67 16.74
CA GLN A 19 -4.05 21.00 17.97
C GLN A 19 -2.55 21.14 17.65
N ASP A 20 -1.96 22.23 18.11
CA ASP A 20 -0.50 22.37 18.07
C ASP A 20 0.16 21.25 18.86
N PRO A 21 1.22 20.62 18.35
CA PRO A 21 1.87 19.53 19.05
C PRO A 21 2.44 20.03 20.39
N HIS A 22 1.84 19.57 21.48
CA HIS A 22 2.37 19.77 22.82
C HIS A 22 3.35 18.63 23.12
N PHE A 23 4.62 18.96 23.24
CA PHE A 23 5.66 17.98 23.53
C PHE A 23 5.60 17.53 25.01
N GLY A 24 5.54 16.24 25.23
CA GLY A 24 5.52 15.63 26.56
C GLY A 24 4.93 14.22 26.48
N LEU A 25 5.38 13.32 27.37
CA LEU A 25 4.87 11.94 27.44
C LEU A 25 3.75 11.77 28.47
N ASP A 26 3.56 12.76 29.35
CA ASP A 26 2.64 12.69 30.50
C ASP A 26 1.20 12.36 30.08
N ARG A 27 0.73 12.92 28.93
CA ARG A 27 -0.62 12.63 28.41
C ARG A 27 -0.73 11.21 27.91
N MET A 28 0.29 10.73 27.19
CA MET A 28 0.33 9.35 26.69
C MET A 28 0.38 8.37 27.84
N GLU A 29 1.23 8.60 28.84
CA GLU A 29 1.32 7.76 30.04
C GLU A 29 -0.02 7.74 30.80
N ALA A 30 -0.66 8.90 30.96
CA ALA A 30 -1.97 8.99 31.61
C ALA A 30 -3.07 8.26 30.79
N LEU A 31 -3.07 8.38 29.46
CA LEU A 31 -4.05 7.75 28.57
C LEU A 31 -3.89 6.22 28.60
N LEU A 32 -2.66 5.74 28.48
CA LEU A 32 -2.35 4.31 28.52
C LEU A 32 -2.61 3.71 29.92
N ALA A 33 -2.38 4.48 31.00
CA ALA A 33 -2.71 4.04 32.37
C ALA A 33 -4.21 3.77 32.55
N LEU A 34 -5.09 4.52 31.88
CA LEU A 34 -6.54 4.25 31.88
C LEU A 34 -6.91 2.94 31.19
N ARG A 35 -6.00 2.39 30.39
CA ARG A 35 -6.13 1.11 29.67
C ARG A 35 -5.29 -0.02 30.28
N GLY A 36 -4.69 0.20 31.46
CA GLY A 36 -3.86 -0.79 32.13
C GLY A 36 -2.42 -0.88 31.64
N ASN A 37 -1.92 0.14 30.93
CA ASN A 37 -0.55 0.24 30.37
C ASN A 37 -0.21 -0.85 29.31
N PRO A 38 -1.02 -1.05 28.27
CA PRO A 38 -0.84 -2.13 27.30
C PRO A 38 0.50 -2.05 26.55
N HIS A 39 1.11 -0.87 26.43
CA HIS A 39 2.41 -0.67 25.79
C HIS A 39 3.56 -1.41 26.49
N LEU A 40 3.39 -1.80 27.76
CA LEU A 40 4.41 -2.55 28.53
C LEU A 40 4.39 -4.05 28.20
N ASP A 41 3.30 -4.56 27.65
CA ASP A 41 3.16 -5.96 27.24
C ASP A 41 3.71 -6.21 25.82
N CYS A 42 4.01 -5.13 25.07
CA CYS A 42 4.51 -5.22 23.70
C CYS A 42 6.04 -5.34 23.65
N ARG A 43 6.55 -6.28 22.86
CA ARG A 43 7.99 -6.39 22.53
C ARG A 43 8.32 -5.45 21.36
N VAL A 44 8.67 -4.22 21.67
CA VAL A 44 8.77 -3.13 20.69
C VAL A 44 10.16 -3.04 20.06
N ILE A 45 10.20 -2.96 18.72
CA ILE A 45 11.34 -2.45 17.94
C ILE A 45 11.00 -1.01 17.58
N HIS A 46 11.75 -0.04 18.12
CA HIS A 46 11.42 1.38 17.99
C HIS A 46 12.30 2.06 16.94
N VAL A 47 11.71 2.64 15.91
CA VAL A 47 12.43 3.16 14.73
C VAL A 47 12.22 4.65 14.57
N ALA A 48 13.32 5.43 14.71
CA ALA A 48 13.35 6.86 14.44
C ALA A 48 14.19 7.18 13.18
N GLY A 49 14.11 8.41 12.72
CA GLY A 49 14.90 8.92 11.60
C GLY A 49 14.22 10.07 10.88
N THR A 50 14.94 10.79 10.04
CA THR A 50 14.34 11.80 9.18
C THR A 50 13.66 11.12 7.98
N ASN A 51 14.42 10.39 7.18
CA ASN A 51 13.94 9.65 6.01
C ASN A 51 14.22 8.15 6.17
N GLY A 52 13.53 7.30 5.39
CA GLY A 52 13.79 5.86 5.34
C GLY A 52 13.12 5.03 6.42
N LYS A 53 12.44 5.62 7.42
CA LYS A 53 11.73 4.88 8.49
C LYS A 53 10.80 3.83 7.92
N GLY A 54 9.76 4.24 7.18
CA GLY A 54 8.75 3.35 6.64
C GLY A 54 9.33 2.26 5.72
N SER A 55 10.29 2.59 4.84
CA SER A 55 10.95 1.58 3.98
C SER A 55 11.75 0.55 4.80
N THR A 56 12.47 1.00 5.83
CA THR A 56 13.20 0.10 6.75
C THR A 56 12.23 -0.78 7.53
N ILE A 57 11.12 -0.22 8.01
CA ILE A 57 10.07 -0.95 8.74
C ILE A 57 9.40 -1.99 7.84
N ALA A 58 9.04 -1.64 6.61
CA ALA A 58 8.44 -2.57 5.66
C ALA A 58 9.38 -3.74 5.37
N THR A 59 10.66 -3.46 5.15
CA THR A 59 11.68 -4.49 4.92
C THR A 59 11.89 -5.36 6.16
N LEU A 60 12.01 -4.76 7.34
CA LEU A 60 12.17 -5.49 8.60
C LEU A 60 10.97 -6.38 8.90
N SER A 61 9.75 -5.85 8.73
CA SER A 61 8.52 -6.63 8.91
C SER A 61 8.51 -7.86 8.00
N GLN A 62 8.92 -7.69 6.75
CA GLN A 62 8.98 -8.81 5.80
C GLN A 62 10.06 -9.84 6.19
N LEU A 63 11.25 -9.42 6.64
CA LEU A 63 12.29 -10.32 7.15
C LEU A 63 11.80 -11.13 8.35
N LEU A 64 11.17 -10.49 9.33
CA LEU A 64 10.64 -11.17 10.51
C LEU A 64 9.49 -12.14 10.16
N ARG A 65 8.64 -11.79 9.20
CA ARG A 65 7.58 -12.67 8.67
C ARG A 65 8.15 -13.92 7.99
N GLN A 66 9.23 -13.77 7.21
CA GLN A 66 9.93 -14.91 6.59
C GLN A 66 10.58 -15.83 7.64
N ALA A 67 10.89 -15.30 8.82
CA ALA A 67 11.30 -16.10 9.98
C ALA A 67 10.13 -16.84 10.67
N GLY A 68 8.91 -16.73 10.14
CA GLY A 68 7.70 -17.33 10.72
C GLY A 68 7.15 -16.57 11.92
N LEU A 69 7.51 -15.31 12.12
CA LEU A 69 7.10 -14.48 13.26
C LEU A 69 5.84 -13.68 12.94
N ARG A 70 5.01 -13.46 13.96
CA ARG A 70 3.82 -12.63 13.89
C ARG A 70 4.17 -11.20 14.34
N VAL A 71 4.06 -10.24 13.43
CA VAL A 71 4.60 -8.89 13.61
C VAL A 71 3.52 -7.84 13.48
N GLY A 72 3.33 -7.03 14.53
CA GLY A 72 2.55 -5.81 14.50
C GLY A 72 3.39 -4.63 14.00
N VAL A 73 2.81 -3.73 13.23
CA VAL A 73 3.48 -2.54 12.71
C VAL A 73 2.58 -1.31 12.86
N PHE A 74 3.13 -0.26 13.46
CA PHE A 74 2.51 1.07 13.51
C PHE A 74 3.35 2.05 12.69
N THR A 75 2.74 2.68 11.68
CA THR A 75 3.39 3.67 10.80
C THR A 75 2.51 4.89 10.58
N SER A 76 3.13 6.03 10.26
CA SER A 76 2.42 7.27 9.96
C SER A 76 3.18 8.16 8.96
N PRO A 77 2.47 8.94 8.15
CA PRO A 77 1.02 8.93 7.93
C PRO A 77 0.57 7.74 7.07
N TYR A 78 -0.73 7.45 7.04
CA TYR A 78 -1.31 6.48 6.10
C TYR A 78 -1.27 7.02 4.66
N LEU A 79 -1.26 6.11 3.69
CA LEU A 79 -1.26 6.49 2.27
C LEU A 79 -2.55 6.10 1.54
N ILE A 80 -3.17 4.97 1.87
CA ILE A 80 -4.34 4.44 1.17
C ILE A 80 -5.57 4.54 2.07
N HIS A 81 -5.56 3.81 3.17
CA HIS A 81 -6.65 3.78 4.14
C HIS A 81 -6.16 4.17 5.52
N TYR A 82 -7.05 4.72 6.32
CA TYR A 82 -6.74 5.14 7.70
C TYR A 82 -6.22 3.98 8.55
N ASN A 83 -6.73 2.78 8.29
CA ASN A 83 -6.36 1.51 8.92
C ASN A 83 -4.92 1.10 8.66
N ASP A 84 -4.31 1.53 7.55
CA ASP A 84 -2.94 1.13 7.16
C ASP A 84 -1.89 1.55 8.18
N GLN A 85 -2.25 2.45 9.11
CA GLN A 85 -1.37 2.83 10.21
C GLN A 85 -1.11 1.69 11.19
N ILE A 86 -2.03 0.73 11.32
CA ILE A 86 -1.97 -0.41 12.24
C ILE A 86 -2.12 -1.69 11.44
N THR A 87 -1.05 -2.46 11.32
CA THR A 87 -1.07 -3.70 10.55
C THR A 87 -0.51 -4.87 11.37
N ILE A 88 -0.98 -6.09 11.10
CA ILE A 88 -0.40 -7.33 11.59
C ILE A 88 -0.05 -8.20 10.39
N ASN A 89 1.20 -8.60 10.27
CA ASN A 89 1.71 -9.37 9.13
C ASN A 89 1.35 -8.74 7.76
N GLY A 90 1.29 -7.40 7.68
CA GLY A 90 0.99 -6.64 6.47
C GLY A 90 -0.51 -6.51 6.17
N GLU A 91 -1.39 -7.07 6.98
CA GLU A 91 -2.84 -6.89 6.90
C GLU A 91 -3.26 -5.77 7.85
N ALA A 92 -4.01 -4.78 7.34
CA ALA A 92 -4.50 -3.67 8.14
C ALA A 92 -5.56 -4.13 9.15
N ILE A 93 -5.63 -3.45 10.30
CA ILE A 93 -6.73 -3.63 11.26
C ILE A 93 -8.08 -3.50 10.54
N SER A 94 -9.05 -4.36 10.86
CA SER A 94 -10.37 -4.30 10.23
C SER A 94 -11.12 -3.01 10.59
N ASP A 95 -12.00 -2.53 9.71
CA ASP A 95 -12.88 -1.37 10.01
C ASP A 95 -13.68 -1.60 11.29
N GLN A 96 -14.15 -2.82 11.51
CA GLN A 96 -14.93 -3.18 12.69
C GLN A 96 -14.10 -3.06 13.96
N ASP A 97 -12.88 -3.61 13.98
CA ASP A 97 -12.01 -3.56 15.17
C ASP A 97 -11.55 -2.14 15.44
N LEU A 98 -11.08 -1.42 14.39
CA LEU A 98 -10.65 -0.03 14.55
C LEU A 98 -11.80 0.85 15.05
N GLN A 99 -13.02 0.69 14.52
CA GLN A 99 -14.19 1.44 14.99
C GLN A 99 -14.51 1.12 16.46
N ALA A 100 -14.40 -0.14 16.87
CA ALA A 100 -14.64 -0.53 18.27
C ALA A 100 -13.62 0.13 19.22
N TYR A 101 -12.34 0.19 18.84
CA TYR A 101 -11.33 0.92 19.61
C TYR A 101 -11.60 2.43 19.60
N LEU A 102 -11.93 3.02 18.47
CA LEU A 102 -12.27 4.45 18.36
C LEU A 102 -13.45 4.82 19.26
N ASP A 103 -14.53 4.04 19.25
CA ASP A 103 -15.69 4.26 20.09
C ASP A 103 -15.36 4.13 21.60
N SER A 104 -14.54 3.13 21.96
CA SER A 104 -14.08 2.92 23.32
C SER A 104 -13.22 4.09 23.84
N TYR A 105 -12.29 4.59 23.01
CA TYR A 105 -11.45 5.74 23.37
C TYR A 105 -12.24 7.04 23.40
N GLN A 106 -13.22 7.22 22.51
CA GLN A 106 -14.12 8.37 22.54
C GLN A 106 -14.91 8.41 23.87
N GLN A 107 -15.51 7.30 24.28
CA GLN A 107 -16.22 7.20 25.55
C GLN A 107 -15.29 7.46 26.76
N LEU A 108 -14.10 6.88 26.74
CA LEU A 108 -13.09 7.07 27.78
C LEU A 108 -12.72 8.56 27.92
N LEU A 109 -12.40 9.23 26.81
CA LEU A 109 -12.01 10.64 26.81
C LEU A 109 -13.17 11.57 27.18
N GLN A 110 -14.41 11.23 26.82
CA GLN A 110 -15.60 11.95 27.27
C GLN A 110 -15.81 11.85 28.78
N ALA A 111 -15.59 10.67 29.37
CA ALA A 111 -15.68 10.48 30.83
C ALA A 111 -14.60 11.27 31.59
N GLU A 112 -13.41 11.40 31.01
CA GLU A 112 -12.23 12.02 31.59
C GLU A 112 -12.00 13.48 31.12
N GLN A 113 -12.94 14.08 30.37
CA GLN A 113 -12.75 15.40 29.74
C GLN A 113 -12.51 16.56 30.74
N SER A 114 -12.87 16.39 32.02
CA SER A 114 -12.59 17.38 33.07
C SER A 114 -11.14 17.37 33.54
N ARG A 115 -10.35 16.36 33.21
CA ARG A 115 -8.95 16.26 33.62
C ARG A 115 -8.08 17.14 32.73
N ALA A 116 -7.43 18.12 33.36
CA ALA A 116 -6.57 19.09 32.66
C ALA A 116 -5.46 18.43 31.83
N ILE A 117 -5.01 17.23 32.22
CA ILE A 117 -3.93 16.51 31.52
C ILE A 117 -4.29 16.14 30.06
N PHE A 118 -5.57 15.97 29.73
CA PHE A 118 -6.01 15.63 28.37
C PHE A 118 -6.32 16.85 27.49
N GLN A 119 -6.12 18.07 28.02
CA GLN A 119 -6.22 19.28 27.20
C GLN A 119 -5.08 19.32 26.19
N GLY A 120 -5.40 19.56 24.90
CA GLY A 120 -4.43 19.57 23.82
C GLY A 120 -3.95 18.18 23.37
N LEU A 121 -4.69 17.10 23.72
CA LEU A 121 -4.47 15.78 23.16
C LEU A 121 -4.57 15.82 21.63
N THR A 122 -3.72 15.09 20.93
CA THR A 122 -3.65 15.07 19.46
C THR A 122 -4.20 13.77 18.90
N GLU A 123 -4.65 13.79 17.63
CA GLU A 123 -5.05 12.58 16.90
C GLU A 123 -3.95 11.50 16.93
N PHE A 124 -2.69 11.92 16.77
CA PHE A 124 -1.55 10.98 16.77
C PHE A 124 -1.36 10.30 18.13
N GLU A 125 -1.56 11.01 19.25
CA GLU A 125 -1.52 10.40 20.59
C GLU A 125 -2.64 9.36 20.77
N VAL A 126 -3.85 9.67 20.33
CA VAL A 126 -4.98 8.71 20.40
C VAL A 126 -4.71 7.47 19.55
N MET A 127 -4.25 7.64 18.31
CA MET A 127 -3.95 6.52 17.43
C MET A 127 -2.76 5.68 17.93
N THR A 128 -1.75 6.31 18.50
CA THR A 128 -0.63 5.60 19.13
C THR A 128 -1.12 4.76 20.32
N ALA A 129 -2.02 5.30 21.15
CA ALA A 129 -2.60 4.57 22.27
C ALA A 129 -3.45 3.38 21.81
N ILE A 130 -4.28 3.58 20.77
CA ILE A 130 -5.08 2.50 20.14
C ILE A 130 -4.15 1.42 19.57
N ALA A 131 -3.06 1.80 18.90
CA ALA A 131 -2.12 0.83 18.35
C ALA A 131 -1.49 -0.05 19.44
N TYR A 132 -1.01 0.53 20.53
CA TYR A 132 -0.49 -0.25 21.66
C TYR A 132 -1.55 -1.14 22.30
N ASP A 133 -2.76 -0.62 22.49
CA ASP A 133 -3.87 -1.37 23.08
C ASP A 133 -4.29 -2.56 22.19
N TYR A 134 -4.39 -2.33 20.87
CA TYR A 134 -4.68 -3.38 19.90
C TYR A 134 -3.60 -4.47 19.89
N PHE A 135 -2.33 -4.06 19.78
CA PHE A 135 -1.21 -5.01 19.72
C PHE A 135 -1.03 -5.82 21.02
N ALA A 136 -1.35 -5.26 22.16
CA ALA A 136 -1.26 -5.98 23.43
C ALA A 136 -2.33 -7.09 23.58
N HIS A 137 -3.45 -6.98 22.85
CA HIS A 137 -4.50 -8.01 22.83
C HIS A 137 -4.27 -9.09 21.77
N GLU A 138 -3.24 -8.90 20.91
CA GLU A 138 -2.87 -9.84 19.86
C GLU A 138 -1.63 -10.65 20.28
N GLU A 139 -1.57 -11.92 19.91
CA GLU A 139 -0.40 -12.78 20.18
C GLU A 139 0.71 -12.45 19.17
N LEU A 140 1.52 -11.40 19.45
CA LEU A 140 2.58 -10.93 18.57
C LEU A 140 3.97 -11.28 19.12
N ASP A 141 4.88 -11.70 18.23
CA ASP A 141 6.28 -11.89 18.57
C ASP A 141 6.99 -10.54 18.76
N TYR A 142 6.68 -9.56 17.88
CA TYR A 142 7.22 -8.20 17.90
C TYR A 142 6.21 -7.17 17.44
N VAL A 143 6.42 -5.95 17.91
CA VAL A 143 5.72 -4.75 17.44
C VAL A 143 6.77 -3.75 16.93
N ILE A 144 6.67 -3.30 15.69
CA ILE A 144 7.53 -2.26 15.14
C ILE A 144 6.79 -0.93 15.22
N MET A 145 7.33 0.03 15.97
CA MET A 145 6.74 1.36 16.15
C MET A 145 7.54 2.41 15.40
N GLU A 146 6.91 3.09 14.45
CA GLU A 146 7.49 4.26 13.78
C GLU A 146 7.34 5.49 14.64
N VAL A 147 8.43 6.21 14.91
CA VAL A 147 8.41 7.55 15.50
C VAL A 147 7.75 8.52 14.53
N GLY A 148 6.73 9.22 14.98
CA GLY A 148 6.05 10.24 14.17
C GLY A 148 6.95 11.44 13.92
N MET A 149 7.47 12.07 14.97
CA MET A 149 8.34 13.24 14.87
C MET A 149 9.35 13.32 16.01
N GLY A 150 10.61 13.64 15.68
CA GLY A 150 11.67 13.75 16.69
C GLY A 150 12.04 12.37 17.24
N GLY A 151 11.70 12.10 18.48
CA GLY A 151 11.93 10.84 19.18
C GLY A 151 11.78 10.98 20.70
N ARG A 152 12.49 11.91 21.33
CA ARG A 152 12.53 12.08 22.78
C ARG A 152 11.15 12.28 23.42
N LEU A 153 10.33 13.10 22.82
CA LEU A 153 8.98 13.47 23.29
C LEU A 153 7.87 12.97 22.33
N ASP A 154 8.21 12.04 21.43
CA ASP A 154 7.24 11.41 20.56
C ASP A 154 6.32 10.48 21.34
N SER A 155 5.05 10.46 21.00
CA SER A 155 4.02 9.65 21.66
C SER A 155 4.36 8.15 21.71
N THR A 156 5.13 7.66 20.73
CA THR A 156 5.57 6.26 20.67
C THR A 156 6.66 5.93 21.70
N ASN A 157 7.36 6.95 22.27
CA ASN A 157 8.51 6.74 23.15
C ASN A 157 8.17 6.38 24.62
N VAL A 158 6.91 6.11 24.91
CA VAL A 158 6.45 5.56 26.20
C VAL A 158 6.84 4.10 26.39
N CYS A 159 7.25 3.40 25.33
CA CYS A 159 7.57 1.98 25.34
C CYS A 159 8.92 1.65 26.02
N GLN A 160 9.06 0.37 26.38
CA GLN A 160 10.33 -0.25 26.75
C GLN A 160 10.78 -1.17 25.59
N PRO A 161 11.57 -0.64 24.62
CA PRO A 161 11.87 -1.40 23.41
C PRO A 161 12.86 -2.54 23.67
N VAL A 162 12.82 -3.59 22.85
CA VAL A 162 13.83 -4.64 22.82
C VAL A 162 15.02 -4.26 21.95
N LEU A 163 14.80 -3.35 20.98
CA LEU A 163 15.82 -2.79 20.08
C LEU A 163 15.38 -1.40 19.61
N THR A 164 16.34 -0.50 19.43
CA THR A 164 16.11 0.82 18.83
C THR A 164 16.91 0.97 17.53
N ALA A 165 16.34 1.71 16.57
CA ALA A 165 17.04 2.01 15.32
C ALA A 165 16.85 3.48 14.89
N ILE A 166 17.90 4.07 14.29
CA ILE A 166 17.83 5.40 13.71
C ILE A 166 18.30 5.30 12.25
N THR A 167 17.39 5.62 11.30
CA THR A 167 17.61 5.38 9.87
C THR A 167 18.52 6.43 9.23
N SER A 168 18.20 7.71 9.40
CA SER A 168 18.95 8.83 8.87
C SER A 168 18.70 10.10 9.69
N ILE A 169 19.60 11.06 9.61
CA ILE A 169 19.45 12.41 10.16
C ILE A 169 19.59 13.40 9.01
N GLY A 170 18.65 14.33 8.92
CA GLY A 170 18.63 15.40 7.93
C GLY A 170 17.81 16.57 8.43
N LEU A 171 17.95 17.74 7.81
CA LEU A 171 17.18 18.92 8.16
C LEU A 171 15.72 18.72 7.78
N ASP A 172 14.87 18.58 8.77
CA ASP A 172 13.41 18.52 8.67
C ASP A 172 12.80 18.95 9.99
N HIS A 173 11.62 19.57 9.95
CA HIS A 173 10.94 20.09 11.14
C HIS A 173 11.83 21.04 11.99
N VAL A 174 12.68 21.82 11.34
CA VAL A 174 13.71 22.66 12.01
C VAL A 174 13.14 23.63 13.04
N ALA A 175 11.92 24.12 12.83
CA ALA A 175 11.23 24.98 13.79
C ALA A 175 10.91 24.31 15.13
N LEU A 176 10.84 22.97 15.16
CA LEU A 176 10.46 22.18 16.33
C LEU A 176 11.63 21.38 16.91
N LEU A 177 12.51 20.85 16.05
CA LEU A 177 13.59 19.93 16.43
C LEU A 177 14.94 20.62 16.56
N GLY A 178 15.04 21.87 16.10
CA GLY A 178 16.27 22.65 16.11
C GLY A 178 16.87 22.90 14.72
N PRO A 179 17.76 23.93 14.63
CA PRO A 179 18.21 24.47 13.35
C PRO A 179 19.33 23.64 12.67
N ASP A 180 19.92 22.69 13.36
CA ASP A 180 21.11 21.95 12.90
C ASP A 180 20.98 20.43 13.09
N LEU A 181 21.88 19.68 12.43
CA LEU A 181 21.88 18.22 12.49
C LEU A 181 22.11 17.68 13.91
N ALA A 182 22.92 18.38 14.71
CA ALA A 182 23.21 17.96 16.08
C ALA A 182 21.97 18.06 16.99
N SER A 183 21.18 19.10 16.84
CA SER A 183 19.91 19.28 17.58
C SER A 183 18.88 18.20 17.20
N ILE A 184 18.70 17.97 15.91
CA ILE A 184 17.79 16.93 15.40
C ILE A 184 18.26 15.55 15.84
N ALA A 185 19.59 15.28 15.82
CA ALA A 185 20.18 14.05 16.29
C ALA A 185 19.88 13.80 17.79
N ARG A 186 19.98 14.84 18.65
CA ARG A 186 19.63 14.74 20.09
C ARG A 186 18.16 14.37 20.30
N GLU A 187 17.24 15.00 19.57
CA GLU A 187 15.82 14.68 19.69
C GLU A 187 15.54 13.23 19.27
N LYS A 188 16.13 12.77 18.15
CA LYS A 188 15.95 11.38 17.70
C LYS A 188 16.64 10.36 18.61
N ALA A 189 17.81 10.69 19.16
CA ALA A 189 18.51 9.86 20.15
C ALA A 189 17.74 9.70 21.48
N GLY A 190 16.66 10.47 21.68
CA GLY A 190 15.77 10.31 22.83
C GLY A 190 15.08 8.95 22.92
N ILE A 191 15.00 8.18 21.83
CA ILE A 191 14.49 6.80 21.86
C ILE A 191 15.47 5.80 22.48
N ILE A 192 16.74 6.16 22.64
CA ILE A 192 17.78 5.29 23.18
C ILE A 192 17.54 5.04 24.67
N LYS A 193 17.35 3.79 25.05
CA LYS A 193 17.12 3.36 26.44
C LYS A 193 18.36 2.61 26.98
N PRO A 194 18.70 2.75 28.27
CA PRO A 194 19.86 2.06 28.86
C PRO A 194 19.85 0.55 28.61
N GLY A 195 20.97 0.00 28.15
CA GLY A 195 21.15 -1.44 27.92
C GLY A 195 20.39 -2.04 26.73
N ILE A 196 19.63 -1.23 25.97
CA ILE A 196 18.90 -1.67 24.79
C ILE A 196 19.73 -1.41 23.53
N PRO A 197 19.99 -2.40 22.66
CA PRO A 197 20.84 -2.23 21.49
C PRO A 197 20.29 -1.17 20.53
N LEU A 198 21.22 -0.43 19.92
CA LEU A 198 20.97 0.59 18.92
C LEU A 198 21.59 0.18 17.59
N VAL A 199 20.79 0.22 16.52
CA VAL A 199 21.28 0.05 15.13
C VAL A 199 21.17 1.36 14.39
N LEU A 200 22.26 1.82 13.80
CA LEU A 200 22.36 3.09 13.07
C LEU A 200 22.47 2.85 11.57
N GLY A 201 21.62 3.52 10.80
CA GLY A 201 21.79 3.66 9.36
C GLY A 201 22.95 4.59 9.00
N LYS A 202 23.07 4.94 7.73
CA LYS A 202 24.11 5.88 7.26
C LYS A 202 23.80 7.29 7.75
N LEU A 203 24.72 7.86 8.55
CA LEU A 203 24.59 9.18 9.14
C LEU A 203 25.78 10.06 8.73
N GLU A 204 25.55 11.38 8.70
CA GLU A 204 26.64 12.35 8.63
C GLU A 204 27.46 12.35 9.94
N ALA A 205 28.75 12.66 9.85
CA ALA A 205 29.69 12.54 10.96
C ALA A 205 29.24 13.34 12.22
N GLU A 206 28.72 14.54 12.04
CA GLU A 206 28.21 15.39 13.14
C GLU A 206 27.07 14.72 13.89
N ALA A 207 26.08 14.17 13.17
CA ALA A 207 24.94 13.48 13.75
C ALA A 207 25.35 12.16 14.43
N SER A 208 26.27 11.40 13.81
CA SER A 208 26.81 10.15 14.36
C SER A 208 27.50 10.39 15.70
N GLN A 209 28.37 11.41 15.79
CA GLN A 209 29.06 11.75 17.05
C GLN A 209 28.10 12.06 18.19
N VAL A 210 27.04 12.80 17.92
CA VAL A 210 26.01 13.13 18.93
C VAL A 210 25.30 11.87 19.42
N ILE A 211 24.83 11.02 18.50
CA ILE A 211 24.07 9.82 18.83
C ILE A 211 24.95 8.80 19.56
N GLU A 212 26.17 8.55 19.07
CA GLU A 212 27.13 7.63 19.69
C GLU A 212 27.53 8.12 21.07
N GLY A 213 27.75 9.43 21.25
CA GLY A 213 28.03 10.02 22.56
C GLY A 213 26.92 9.76 23.58
N ILE A 214 25.64 9.89 23.17
CA ILE A 214 24.49 9.59 24.03
C ILE A 214 24.40 8.07 24.32
N ALA A 215 24.63 7.24 23.32
CA ALA A 215 24.59 5.79 23.48
C ALA A 215 25.69 5.28 24.43
N ILE A 216 26.91 5.82 24.34
CA ILE A 216 28.02 5.52 25.26
C ILE A 216 27.66 5.92 26.69
N GLN A 217 27.10 7.12 26.92
CA GLN A 217 26.65 7.57 28.24
C GLN A 217 25.60 6.65 28.84
N LYS A 218 24.73 6.07 28.01
CA LYS A 218 23.67 5.14 28.42
C LYS A 218 24.12 3.66 28.44
N GLN A 219 25.38 3.39 28.13
CA GLN A 219 25.96 2.04 28.05
C GLN A 219 25.22 1.12 27.07
N VAL A 220 24.91 1.65 25.89
CA VAL A 220 24.13 0.96 24.85
C VAL A 220 25.07 0.31 23.85
N PRO A 221 24.87 -0.98 23.50
CA PRO A 221 25.57 -1.61 22.36
C PRO A 221 25.12 -0.95 21.05
N ILE A 222 26.10 -0.55 20.23
CA ILE A 222 25.87 0.13 18.96
C ILE A 222 26.33 -0.75 17.80
N THR A 223 25.46 -0.97 16.82
CA THR A 223 25.79 -1.49 15.50
C THR A 223 25.59 -0.37 14.48
N ALA A 224 26.64 0.06 13.78
CA ALA A 224 26.64 1.25 12.93
C ALA A 224 27.03 0.94 11.50
N TYR A 225 26.38 1.63 10.55
CA TYR A 225 26.77 1.64 9.14
C TYR A 225 28.22 2.16 8.99
N ASP A 226 28.93 1.70 7.96
CA ASP A 226 30.35 1.95 7.66
C ASP A 226 31.36 1.35 8.67
N ARG A 227 30.92 0.86 9.83
CA ARG A 227 31.77 0.20 10.85
C ARG A 227 31.48 -1.30 10.96
N ASP A 228 30.23 -1.66 11.17
CA ASP A 228 29.80 -3.03 11.49
C ASP A 228 29.12 -3.69 10.29
N TYR A 229 28.54 -2.89 9.40
CA TYR A 229 27.95 -3.32 8.13
C TYR A 229 27.98 -2.18 7.09
N GLN A 230 27.91 -2.55 5.81
CA GLN A 230 27.88 -1.60 4.69
C GLN A 230 27.27 -2.23 3.44
N VAL A 231 26.95 -1.40 2.45
CA VAL A 231 26.51 -1.85 1.13
C VAL A 231 27.43 -1.33 0.03
N GLU A 232 27.68 -2.19 -0.94
CA GLU A 232 28.20 -1.80 -2.25
C GLU A 232 27.04 -1.81 -3.23
N LEU A 233 26.78 -0.62 -3.82
CA LEU A 233 25.62 -0.43 -4.70
C LEU A 233 25.92 -1.03 -6.08
N ALA A 234 24.94 -1.76 -6.63
CA ALA A 234 24.95 -2.21 -8.01
C ALA A 234 23.89 -1.44 -8.81
N ALA A 235 23.79 -1.72 -10.11
CA ALA A 235 22.85 -1.03 -11.00
C ALA A 235 21.39 -1.17 -10.53
N SER A 236 20.66 -0.07 -10.62
CA SER A 236 19.21 -0.02 -10.41
C SER A 236 18.48 -0.50 -11.68
N CYS A 237 17.34 -1.17 -11.50
CA CYS A 237 16.42 -1.49 -12.59
C CYS A 237 14.96 -1.37 -12.11
N LEU A 238 14.01 -1.41 -13.03
CA LEU A 238 12.58 -1.26 -12.68
C LEU A 238 12.02 -2.40 -11.81
N SER A 239 12.74 -3.51 -11.68
CA SER A 239 12.38 -4.61 -10.76
C SER A 239 12.95 -4.43 -9.35
N GLY A 240 13.76 -3.41 -9.10
CA GLY A 240 14.34 -3.14 -7.79
C GLY A 240 15.77 -2.65 -7.81
N GLN A 241 16.35 -2.54 -6.62
CA GLN A 241 17.71 -2.09 -6.38
C GLN A 241 18.59 -3.26 -5.95
N SER A 242 19.62 -3.57 -6.74
CA SER A 242 20.63 -4.57 -6.39
C SER A 242 21.76 -3.99 -5.56
N PHE A 243 22.32 -4.77 -4.64
CA PHE A 243 23.45 -4.37 -3.78
C PHE A 243 24.16 -5.59 -3.20
N SER A 244 25.43 -5.44 -2.84
CA SER A 244 26.16 -6.40 -2.02
C SER A 244 26.18 -5.92 -0.57
N TYR A 245 25.78 -6.81 0.35
CA TYR A 245 25.77 -6.55 1.79
C TYR A 245 26.99 -7.16 2.46
N HIS A 246 27.72 -6.35 3.20
CA HIS A 246 28.92 -6.74 3.95
C HIS A 246 28.66 -6.51 5.43
N SER A 247 28.93 -7.50 6.26
CA SER A 247 28.73 -7.44 7.71
C SER A 247 29.71 -8.37 8.40
N SER A 248 30.05 -8.06 9.66
CA SER A 248 30.82 -8.97 10.51
C SER A 248 30.03 -10.19 10.98
N LYS A 249 28.71 -10.19 10.82
CA LYS A 249 27.79 -11.22 11.33
C LYS A 249 27.42 -12.29 10.32
N ARG A 250 27.57 -12.02 9.02
CA ARG A 250 27.24 -12.97 7.94
C ARG A 250 28.21 -12.84 6.76
N GLU A 251 28.29 -13.88 5.97
CA GLU A 251 29.05 -13.85 4.73
C GLU A 251 28.52 -12.77 3.78
N THR A 252 29.43 -12.17 3.03
CA THR A 252 29.07 -11.20 1.99
C THR A 252 28.15 -11.85 0.96
N ALA A 253 27.02 -11.21 0.70
CA ALA A 253 26.06 -11.69 -0.26
C ALA A 253 25.47 -10.54 -1.09
N SER A 254 25.13 -10.82 -2.34
CA SER A 254 24.40 -9.89 -3.19
C SER A 254 22.92 -10.18 -3.08
N TYR A 255 22.13 -9.12 -2.97
CA TYR A 255 20.67 -9.10 -2.83
C TYR A 255 20.04 -8.11 -3.79
N GLN A 256 18.73 -8.25 -3.98
CA GLN A 256 17.90 -7.26 -4.67
C GLN A 256 16.66 -6.95 -3.82
N VAL A 257 16.47 -5.68 -3.47
CA VAL A 257 15.22 -5.23 -2.84
C VAL A 257 14.27 -4.71 -3.92
N ALA A 258 12.99 -5.08 -3.82
CA ALA A 258 11.96 -4.69 -4.80
C ALA A 258 11.69 -3.17 -4.85
N LEU A 259 12.13 -2.41 -3.85
CA LEU A 259 12.01 -0.95 -3.81
C LEU A 259 13.09 -0.29 -4.69
N LEU A 260 12.71 0.78 -5.40
CA LEU A 260 13.59 1.48 -6.34
C LEU A 260 14.45 2.52 -5.65
N GLY A 261 15.70 2.65 -6.12
CA GLY A 261 16.65 3.70 -5.74
C GLY A 261 17.70 3.28 -4.71
N HIS A 262 18.89 3.85 -4.85
CA HIS A 262 20.08 3.53 -4.04
C HIS A 262 19.87 3.65 -2.52
N HIS A 263 19.02 4.58 -2.09
CA HIS A 263 18.67 4.75 -0.68
C HIS A 263 17.93 3.53 -0.12
N GLN A 264 17.21 2.77 -0.95
CA GLN A 264 16.48 1.58 -0.52
C GLN A 264 17.43 0.40 -0.23
N ALA A 265 18.56 0.29 -0.92
CA ALA A 265 19.61 -0.67 -0.55
C ALA A 265 20.13 -0.43 0.87
N ARG A 266 20.31 0.84 1.25
CA ARG A 266 20.77 1.22 2.60
C ARG A 266 19.68 0.96 3.65
N ASN A 267 18.41 1.24 3.33
CA ASN A 267 17.29 0.93 4.21
C ASN A 267 17.13 -0.58 4.40
N ALA A 268 17.31 -1.37 3.33
CA ALA A 268 17.28 -2.84 3.39
C ALA A 268 18.44 -3.39 4.22
N ALA A 269 19.65 -2.87 4.03
CA ALA A 269 20.81 -3.26 4.83
C ALA A 269 20.64 -2.95 6.32
N LEU A 270 20.04 -1.81 6.65
CA LEU A 270 19.69 -1.47 8.03
C LEU A 270 18.67 -2.47 8.59
N ALA A 271 17.64 -2.83 7.83
CA ALA A 271 16.64 -3.82 8.25
C ALA A 271 17.26 -5.21 8.49
N ILE A 272 18.16 -5.66 7.60
CA ILE A 272 18.92 -6.91 7.79
C ILE A 272 19.74 -6.83 9.07
N SER A 273 20.47 -5.72 9.28
CA SER A 273 21.30 -5.54 10.48
C SER A 273 20.47 -5.51 11.77
N ILE A 274 19.27 -4.90 11.76
CA ILE A 274 18.33 -4.93 12.89
C ILE A 274 17.90 -6.37 13.20
N CYS A 275 17.52 -7.13 12.17
CA CYS A 275 17.13 -8.54 12.31
C CYS A 275 18.27 -9.38 12.89
N ASP A 276 19.50 -9.21 12.39
CA ASP A 276 20.67 -9.93 12.86
C ASP A 276 20.99 -9.64 14.33
N VAL A 277 20.98 -8.35 14.72
CA VAL A 277 21.22 -7.94 16.13
C VAL A 277 20.14 -8.51 17.05
N LEU A 278 18.89 -8.52 16.61
CA LEU A 278 17.77 -9.05 17.36
C LEU A 278 17.91 -10.56 17.59
N PHE A 279 18.18 -11.31 16.53
CA PHE A 279 18.29 -12.78 16.57
C PHE A 279 19.50 -13.23 17.37
N GLU A 280 20.66 -12.59 17.18
CA GLU A 280 21.85 -12.88 17.99
C GLU A 280 21.59 -12.68 19.49
N ARG A 281 20.92 -11.58 19.86
CA ARG A 281 20.59 -11.28 21.26
C ARG A 281 19.66 -12.34 21.88
N GLU A 282 18.81 -12.95 21.08
CA GLU A 282 17.87 -13.98 21.51
C GLU A 282 18.43 -15.40 21.36
N GLY A 283 19.67 -15.55 20.90
CA GLY A 283 20.28 -16.85 20.65
C GLY A 283 19.61 -17.62 19.51
N ARG A 284 18.96 -16.92 18.57
CA ARG A 284 18.35 -17.49 17.37
C ARG A 284 19.36 -17.55 16.23
N GLU A 285 19.19 -18.52 15.35
CA GLU A 285 19.95 -18.56 14.09
C GLU A 285 19.55 -17.39 13.20
N LEU A 286 20.55 -16.79 12.52
CA LEU A 286 20.32 -15.75 11.54
C LEU A 286 19.54 -16.33 10.34
N LEU A 287 18.73 -15.50 9.70
CA LEU A 287 18.05 -15.89 8.47
C LEU A 287 19.06 -16.35 7.41
N SER A 288 18.76 -17.44 6.72
CA SER A 288 19.57 -17.88 5.59
C SER A 288 19.58 -16.83 4.48
N ARG A 289 20.55 -16.93 3.57
CA ARG A 289 20.63 -16.04 2.42
C ARG A 289 19.34 -16.06 1.59
N GLU A 290 18.80 -17.26 1.35
CA GLU A 290 17.59 -17.47 0.56
C GLU A 290 16.37 -16.79 1.20
N LEU A 291 16.19 -16.93 2.52
CA LEU A 291 15.08 -16.28 3.24
C LEU A 291 15.20 -14.76 3.23
N VAL A 292 16.42 -14.21 3.31
CA VAL A 292 16.64 -12.76 3.17
C VAL A 292 16.30 -12.29 1.77
N ASP A 293 16.75 -13.02 0.74
CA ASP A 293 16.50 -12.67 -0.66
C ASP A 293 15.00 -12.73 -0.99
N ASP A 294 14.32 -13.78 -0.59
CA ASP A 294 12.87 -13.93 -0.72
C ASP A 294 12.11 -12.79 -0.01
N ALA A 295 12.52 -12.42 1.19
CA ALA A 295 11.93 -11.30 1.92
C ALA A 295 12.08 -9.98 1.15
N LEU A 296 13.27 -9.68 0.65
CA LEU A 296 13.58 -8.44 -0.04
C LEU A 296 12.82 -8.29 -1.36
N HIS A 297 12.62 -9.38 -2.09
CA HIS A 297 11.82 -9.39 -3.33
C HIS A 297 10.32 -9.17 -3.09
N GLN A 298 9.82 -9.45 -1.89
CA GLN A 298 8.41 -9.30 -1.53
C GLN A 298 8.09 -7.97 -0.83
N VAL A 299 9.08 -7.09 -0.62
CA VAL A 299 8.83 -5.79 0.02
C VAL A 299 7.98 -4.90 -0.86
N ILE A 300 6.85 -4.45 -0.32
CA ILE A 300 5.97 -3.46 -0.95
C ILE A 300 5.85 -2.27 0.00
N TRP A 301 6.09 -1.07 -0.51
CA TRP A 301 5.88 0.17 0.25
C TRP A 301 5.34 1.28 -0.66
N PRO A 302 4.02 1.48 -0.70
CA PRO A 302 3.39 2.47 -1.58
C PRO A 302 3.94 3.88 -1.37
N GLY A 303 4.02 4.65 -2.45
CA GLY A 303 4.51 6.03 -2.43
C GLY A 303 6.02 6.17 -2.21
N ARG A 304 6.81 5.15 -2.51
CA ARG A 304 8.29 5.20 -2.54
C ARG A 304 8.79 4.73 -3.89
N MET A 305 8.95 5.67 -4.82
CA MET A 305 9.18 5.41 -6.24
C MET A 305 8.25 4.30 -6.77
N GLU A 306 6.99 4.33 -6.33
CA GLU A 306 5.98 3.35 -6.70
C GLU A 306 5.62 3.51 -8.18
N VAL A 307 5.83 2.47 -8.96
CA VAL A 307 5.38 2.42 -10.36
C VAL A 307 3.90 2.05 -10.36
N VAL A 308 3.03 3.04 -10.52
CA VAL A 308 1.57 2.80 -10.64
C VAL A 308 1.16 2.54 -12.08
N SER A 309 2.05 2.78 -13.02
CA SER A 309 1.88 2.48 -14.44
C SER A 309 3.20 2.39 -15.18
N GLN A 310 3.24 1.45 -16.10
CA GLN A 310 4.36 1.30 -17.04
C GLN A 310 4.09 1.91 -18.41
N ASN A 311 2.81 2.07 -18.81
CA ASN A 311 2.45 2.65 -20.10
C ASN A 311 1.17 3.51 -19.98
N PRO A 312 1.29 4.85 -20.04
CA PRO A 312 2.54 5.60 -19.88
C PRO A 312 3.14 5.41 -18.47
N MET A 313 4.46 5.61 -18.35
CA MET A 313 5.14 5.44 -17.07
C MET A 313 4.68 6.52 -16.08
N ILE A 314 4.20 6.10 -14.90
CA ILE A 314 3.85 7.01 -13.79
C ILE A 314 4.44 6.49 -12.50
N LEU A 315 5.17 7.37 -11.83
CA LEU A 315 5.82 7.14 -10.55
C LEU A 315 5.18 8.00 -9.46
N LEU A 316 4.95 7.41 -8.30
CA LEU A 316 4.57 8.12 -7.07
C LEU A 316 5.71 8.07 -6.06
N ASP A 317 6.10 9.22 -5.52
CA ASP A 317 7.10 9.27 -4.46
C ASP A 317 6.77 10.33 -3.41
N GLY A 318 6.91 9.97 -2.14
CA GLY A 318 6.61 10.83 -0.99
C GLY A 318 7.76 11.73 -0.54
N ALA A 319 8.77 12.01 -1.36
CA ALA A 319 9.86 12.95 -1.03
C ALA A 319 9.29 14.35 -0.79
N HIS A 320 9.51 14.90 0.41
CA HIS A 320 8.90 16.13 0.87
C HIS A 320 9.86 17.03 1.67
N ASN A 321 11.15 16.78 1.59
CA ASN A 321 12.22 17.62 2.12
C ASN A 321 13.45 17.55 1.20
N PRO A 322 14.39 18.51 1.26
CA PRO A 322 15.54 18.54 0.37
C PRO A 322 16.39 17.27 0.42
N HIS A 323 16.53 16.65 1.61
CA HIS A 323 17.30 15.41 1.78
C HIS A 323 16.61 14.17 1.16
N ALA A 324 15.31 14.21 0.91
CA ALA A 324 14.59 13.15 0.20
C ALA A 324 14.55 13.40 -1.32
N VAL A 325 14.41 14.67 -1.73
CA VAL A 325 14.37 15.07 -3.16
C VAL A 325 15.69 14.75 -3.87
N ALA A 326 16.84 15.02 -3.26
CA ALA A 326 18.13 14.76 -3.87
C ALA A 326 18.35 13.28 -4.24
N PRO A 327 18.12 12.27 -3.37
CA PRO A 327 18.19 10.86 -3.75
C PRO A 327 17.16 10.44 -4.82
N LEU A 328 15.98 11.04 -4.81
CA LEU A 328 14.96 10.79 -5.83
C LEU A 328 15.44 11.27 -7.20
N ILE A 329 15.97 12.49 -7.29
CA ILE A 329 16.56 13.04 -8.52
C ILE A 329 17.69 12.15 -9.02
N ALA A 330 18.59 11.69 -8.13
CA ALA A 330 19.68 10.80 -8.50
C ALA A 330 19.15 9.47 -9.10
N SER A 331 18.12 8.89 -8.48
CA SER A 331 17.49 7.66 -8.97
C SER A 331 16.78 7.87 -10.32
N LEU A 332 16.14 9.03 -10.52
CA LEU A 332 15.49 9.37 -11.80
C LEU A 332 16.52 9.56 -12.95
N ARG A 333 17.68 10.14 -12.65
CA ARG A 333 18.78 10.27 -13.61
C ARG A 333 19.35 8.93 -14.05
N GLU A 334 19.45 7.99 -13.12
CA GLU A 334 19.99 6.65 -13.39
C GLU A 334 18.99 5.77 -14.15
N LEU A 335 17.75 5.69 -13.65
CA LEU A 335 16.73 4.81 -14.22
C LEU A 335 16.16 5.34 -15.54
N PHE A 336 16.13 6.66 -15.74
CA PHE A 336 15.49 7.32 -16.88
C PHE A 336 16.38 8.41 -17.48
N PRO A 337 17.60 8.08 -17.95
CA PRO A 337 18.60 9.07 -18.37
C PRO A 337 18.15 9.90 -19.58
N SER A 338 17.43 9.31 -20.51
CA SER A 338 17.02 9.96 -21.78
C SER A 338 15.57 10.43 -21.82
N GLN A 339 14.70 9.86 -21.00
CA GLN A 339 13.26 10.13 -21.02
C GLN A 339 12.97 11.56 -20.58
N LYS A 340 11.97 12.18 -21.21
CA LYS A 340 11.37 13.42 -20.75
C LYS A 340 10.58 13.15 -19.46
N LYS A 341 10.70 14.06 -18.49
CA LYS A 341 10.12 13.91 -17.15
C LYS A 341 9.17 15.07 -16.87
N THR A 342 7.91 14.78 -16.60
CA THR A 342 6.96 15.76 -16.08
C THR A 342 6.77 15.50 -14.58
N ILE A 343 7.10 16.51 -13.76
CA ILE A 343 7.02 16.44 -12.29
C ILE A 343 5.82 17.26 -11.84
N LEU A 344 4.81 16.61 -11.26
CA LEU A 344 3.69 17.26 -10.59
C LEU A 344 4.00 17.34 -9.09
N PHE A 345 4.25 18.54 -8.59
CA PHE A 345 4.82 18.77 -7.28
C PHE A 345 3.95 19.67 -6.41
N THR A 346 3.85 19.33 -5.13
CA THR A 346 3.31 20.18 -4.06
C THR A 346 3.84 19.73 -2.71
N CYS A 347 3.74 20.55 -1.68
CA CYS A 347 4.08 20.16 -0.32
C CYS A 347 3.22 20.88 0.73
N ILE A 348 3.40 20.57 2.01
CA ILE A 348 2.76 21.28 3.12
C ILE A 348 3.62 22.48 3.59
N ARG A 349 2.99 23.50 4.19
CA ARG A 349 3.63 24.79 4.58
C ARG A 349 4.83 24.65 5.52
N THR A 350 4.92 23.55 6.26
CA THR A 350 6.05 23.32 7.19
C THR A 350 7.32 22.83 6.50
N LYS A 351 7.30 22.64 5.17
CA LYS A 351 8.43 22.12 4.39
C LYS A 351 9.13 23.22 3.59
N ALA A 352 10.39 23.00 3.29
CA ALA A 352 11.28 23.95 2.58
C ALA A 352 10.98 23.97 1.07
N LEU A 353 9.86 24.59 0.67
CA LEU A 353 9.38 24.63 -0.73
C LEU A 353 10.45 25.16 -1.66
N GLU A 354 11.03 26.33 -1.38
CA GLU A 354 11.99 27.02 -2.23
C GLU A 354 13.24 26.17 -2.51
N GLU A 355 13.79 25.53 -1.47
CA GLU A 355 14.98 24.68 -1.62
C GLU A 355 14.69 23.46 -2.50
N MET A 356 13.50 22.84 -2.35
CA MET A 356 13.10 21.73 -3.18
C MET A 356 12.85 22.13 -4.64
N LEU A 357 12.27 23.31 -4.88
CA LEU A 357 12.08 23.83 -6.24
C LEU A 357 13.40 24.04 -6.96
N ILE A 358 14.41 24.59 -6.27
CA ILE A 358 15.75 24.76 -6.82
C ILE A 358 16.34 23.40 -7.21
N GLN A 359 16.25 22.41 -6.35
CA GLN A 359 16.76 21.05 -6.65
C GLN A 359 16.03 20.42 -7.86
N TRP A 360 14.72 20.55 -7.94
CA TRP A 360 13.95 20.02 -9.09
C TRP A 360 14.32 20.69 -10.41
N GLN A 361 14.64 21.99 -10.40
CA GLN A 361 15.09 22.72 -11.60
C GLN A 361 16.46 22.27 -12.11
N GLU A 362 17.26 21.60 -11.27
CA GLU A 362 18.53 21.00 -11.69
C GLU A 362 18.36 19.67 -12.45
N LEU A 363 17.16 19.09 -12.47
CA LEU A 363 16.91 17.85 -13.18
C LEU A 363 16.76 18.11 -14.69
N GLU A 364 17.68 17.57 -15.46
CA GLU A 364 17.72 17.73 -16.90
C GLU A 364 16.54 17.01 -17.60
N ASN A 365 16.14 17.53 -18.75
CA ASN A 365 15.03 16.99 -19.55
C ASN A 365 13.74 16.83 -18.72
N SER A 366 13.43 17.85 -17.90
CA SER A 366 12.29 17.83 -17.00
C SER A 366 11.41 19.08 -17.14
N ARG A 367 10.10 18.92 -16.87
CA ARG A 367 9.09 19.98 -16.74
C ARG A 367 8.52 19.89 -15.34
N LEU A 368 8.75 20.92 -14.52
CA LEU A 368 8.22 21.02 -13.18
C LEU A 368 6.90 21.80 -13.19
N ILE A 369 5.86 21.23 -12.61
CA ILE A 369 4.51 21.80 -12.55
C ILE A 369 4.08 21.82 -11.08
N LEU A 370 3.56 22.95 -10.65
CA LEU A 370 3.09 23.14 -9.27
C LEU A 370 1.58 22.94 -9.18
N THR A 371 1.15 22.40 -8.05
CA THR A 371 -0.28 22.24 -7.72
C THR A 371 -0.52 22.40 -6.22
N THR A 372 -1.78 22.45 -5.82
CA THR A 372 -2.21 22.35 -4.42
C THR A 372 -3.18 21.18 -4.26
N PHE A 373 -3.51 20.82 -3.02
CA PHE A 373 -4.42 19.72 -2.69
C PHE A 373 -5.25 20.04 -1.45
N GLU A 374 -6.31 19.27 -1.21
CA GLU A 374 -7.25 19.49 -0.10
C GLU A 374 -6.66 19.01 1.23
N ASP A 375 -5.93 19.89 1.92
CA ASP A 375 -5.44 19.67 3.29
C ASP A 375 -5.21 21.04 3.95
N PRO A 376 -5.63 21.26 5.21
CA PRO A 376 -5.42 22.55 5.91
C PRO A 376 -3.95 22.96 6.01
N ARG A 377 -3.02 22.01 5.93
CA ARG A 377 -1.58 22.24 5.99
C ARG A 377 -0.96 22.54 4.63
N ALA A 378 -1.67 22.27 3.52
CA ALA A 378 -1.17 22.54 2.18
C ALA A 378 -0.98 24.04 1.94
N TYR A 379 -0.07 24.37 1.05
CA TYR A 379 -0.02 25.72 0.51
C TYR A 379 -1.33 26.05 -0.21
N SER A 380 -1.85 27.24 -0.01
CA SER A 380 -3.03 27.74 -0.74
C SER A 380 -2.74 27.91 -2.23
N GLN A 381 -3.77 27.96 -3.03
CA GLN A 381 -3.63 28.19 -4.48
C GLN A 381 -2.93 29.54 -4.77
N GLU A 382 -3.17 30.57 -3.95
CA GLU A 382 -2.52 31.86 -4.11
C GLU A 382 -1.02 31.79 -3.83
N GLU A 383 -0.62 31.08 -2.77
CA GLU A 383 0.79 30.86 -2.43
C GLU A 383 1.51 30.04 -3.50
N ILE A 384 0.90 28.96 -4.00
CA ILE A 384 1.44 28.14 -5.10
C ILE A 384 1.57 28.97 -6.39
N ARG A 385 0.56 29.80 -6.71
CA ARG A 385 0.63 30.69 -7.87
C ARG A 385 1.75 31.72 -7.75
N ALA A 386 1.97 32.25 -6.56
CA ALA A 386 3.08 33.17 -6.30
C ALA A 386 4.43 32.48 -6.47
N ALA A 387 4.61 31.28 -5.91
CA ALA A 387 5.83 30.46 -6.09
C ALA A 387 6.07 30.12 -7.57
N ALA A 388 5.02 29.67 -8.28
CA ALA A 388 5.10 29.36 -9.70
C ALA A 388 5.57 30.58 -10.53
N LYS A 389 5.02 31.74 -10.25
CA LYS A 389 5.43 32.99 -10.91
C LYS A 389 6.88 33.35 -10.62
N ASN A 390 7.34 33.21 -9.37
CA ASN A 390 8.71 33.54 -8.96
C ASN A 390 9.75 32.63 -9.66
N HIS A 391 9.42 31.36 -9.83
CA HIS A 391 10.28 30.35 -10.45
C HIS A 391 10.02 30.14 -11.94
N GLN A 392 9.10 30.90 -12.56
CA GLN A 392 8.68 30.76 -13.97
C GLN A 392 8.17 29.36 -14.30
N LEU A 393 7.40 28.77 -13.38
CA LEU A 393 6.81 27.45 -13.48
C LEU A 393 5.31 27.55 -13.83
N GLU A 394 4.76 26.44 -14.29
CA GLU A 394 3.32 26.28 -14.51
C GLU A 394 2.61 25.91 -13.21
N GLU A 395 1.39 26.44 -13.01
CA GLU A 395 0.47 26.05 -11.92
C GLU A 395 -0.79 25.45 -12.55
N VAL A 396 -1.24 24.29 -12.02
CA VAL A 396 -2.40 23.55 -12.53
C VAL A 396 -3.30 23.06 -11.40
N ASN A 397 -4.56 22.75 -11.73
CA ASN A 397 -5.37 21.85 -10.92
C ASN A 397 -4.93 20.40 -11.22
N TRP A 398 -4.57 19.62 -10.20
CA TRP A 398 -4.01 18.30 -10.39
C TRP A 398 -5.01 17.29 -10.99
N GLN A 399 -6.32 17.38 -10.66
CA GLN A 399 -7.34 16.49 -11.21
C GLN A 399 -7.50 16.72 -12.70
N GLU A 400 -7.66 17.99 -13.11
CA GLU A 400 -7.78 18.37 -14.52
C GLU A 400 -6.51 18.02 -15.30
N PHE A 401 -5.35 18.24 -14.70
CA PHE A 401 -4.08 17.88 -15.29
C PHE A 401 -3.98 16.37 -15.53
N LEU A 402 -4.22 15.55 -14.51
CA LEU A 402 -4.13 14.08 -14.62
C LEU A 402 -5.18 13.49 -15.58
N GLN A 403 -6.35 14.13 -15.68
CA GLN A 403 -7.40 13.70 -16.62
C GLN A 403 -7.00 13.95 -18.07
N ASN A 404 -6.25 15.03 -18.34
CA ASN A 404 -5.91 15.46 -19.69
C ASN A 404 -4.46 15.14 -20.10
N TRP A 405 -3.61 14.71 -19.14
CA TRP A 405 -2.21 14.43 -19.41
C TRP A 405 -2.06 13.19 -20.30
N GLN A 406 -1.32 13.37 -21.38
CA GLN A 406 -0.92 12.31 -22.30
C GLN A 406 0.60 12.37 -22.46
N ALA A 407 1.25 11.22 -22.32
CA ALA A 407 2.69 11.13 -22.49
C ALA A 407 3.10 11.41 -23.94
N GLU A 408 4.12 12.22 -24.15
CA GLU A 408 4.77 12.43 -25.44
C GLU A 408 5.90 11.41 -25.63
N GLY A 409 5.65 10.38 -26.43
CA GLY A 409 6.64 9.31 -26.65
C GLY A 409 6.86 8.48 -25.39
N ASP A 410 8.11 8.46 -24.88
CA ASP A 410 8.54 7.76 -23.66
C ASP A 410 8.57 8.65 -22.40
N GLU A 411 7.82 9.76 -22.43
CA GLU A 411 7.69 10.67 -21.29
C GLU A 411 7.11 9.97 -20.07
N LEU A 412 7.70 10.25 -18.89
CA LEU A 412 7.18 9.75 -17.63
C LEU A 412 6.63 10.88 -16.75
N LEU A 413 5.61 10.56 -15.97
CA LEU A 413 5.03 11.45 -14.98
C LEU A 413 5.50 11.04 -13.58
N ILE A 414 6.02 12.00 -12.80
CA ILE A 414 6.38 11.84 -11.40
C ILE A 414 5.42 12.70 -10.57
N VAL A 415 4.69 12.10 -9.63
CA VAL A 415 3.86 12.84 -8.66
C VAL A 415 4.52 12.76 -7.31
N THR A 416 4.83 13.91 -6.70
CA THR A 416 5.67 13.94 -5.49
C THR A 416 5.47 15.19 -4.63
N GLY A 417 6.10 15.22 -3.46
CA GLY A 417 6.22 16.36 -2.56
C GLY A 417 5.41 16.25 -1.27
N SER A 418 4.46 15.32 -1.16
CA SER A 418 3.71 15.07 0.09
C SER A 418 3.02 13.71 0.08
N LEU A 419 3.15 12.93 1.15
CA LEU A 419 2.37 11.70 1.32
C LEU A 419 0.85 11.99 1.41
N TYR A 420 0.46 13.12 2.01
CA TYR A 420 -0.95 13.55 2.05
C TYR A 420 -1.51 13.88 0.66
N PHE A 421 -0.67 14.40 -0.22
CA PHE A 421 -1.03 14.59 -1.63
C PHE A 421 -1.15 13.25 -2.35
N LEU A 422 -0.19 12.37 -2.15
CA LEU A 422 -0.23 11.03 -2.76
C LEU A 422 -1.44 10.21 -2.30
N SER A 423 -1.91 10.37 -1.06
CA SER A 423 -3.11 9.69 -0.58
C SER A 423 -4.38 10.08 -1.34
N GLN A 424 -4.42 11.25 -1.97
CA GLN A 424 -5.51 11.70 -2.86
C GLN A 424 -5.27 11.28 -4.32
N VAL A 425 -4.04 11.42 -4.81
CA VAL A 425 -3.70 11.13 -6.20
C VAL A 425 -3.68 9.64 -6.51
N ARG A 426 -3.14 8.81 -5.62
CA ARG A 426 -3.01 7.37 -5.86
C ARG A 426 -4.36 6.67 -6.10
N PRO A 427 -5.38 6.82 -5.24
CA PRO A 427 -6.70 6.26 -5.50
C PRO A 427 -7.33 6.82 -6.79
N TYR A 428 -7.15 8.12 -7.06
CA TYR A 428 -7.64 8.75 -8.29
C TYR A 428 -7.03 8.09 -9.54
N LEU A 429 -5.70 7.91 -9.58
CA LEU A 429 -5.03 7.24 -10.70
C LEU A 429 -5.47 5.79 -10.84
N LEU A 430 -5.54 5.03 -9.74
CA LEU A 430 -5.93 3.62 -9.78
C LEU A 430 -7.40 3.44 -10.17
N LYS A 431 -8.30 4.34 -9.74
CA LYS A 431 -9.72 4.33 -10.10
C LYS A 431 -9.92 4.68 -11.58
N ASN A 432 -9.32 5.77 -12.05
CA ASN A 432 -9.52 6.25 -13.41
C ASN A 432 -8.77 5.40 -14.45
N ARG A 433 -7.72 4.67 -14.05
CA ARG A 433 -7.00 3.72 -14.91
C ARG A 433 -7.73 2.41 -15.15
N LYS A 434 -8.54 1.95 -14.20
CA LYS A 434 -9.44 0.83 -14.47
C LYS A 434 -10.33 1.08 -15.70
N ILE A 435 -10.55 2.36 -16.06
CA ILE A 435 -11.29 2.76 -17.25
C ILE A 435 -10.40 2.76 -18.52
N GLN A 436 -9.07 2.98 -18.38
CA GLN A 436 -8.14 3.02 -19.54
C GLN A 436 -7.44 1.68 -19.82
N LEU A 437 -7.33 0.78 -18.85
CA LEU A 437 -6.72 -0.56 -19.03
C LEU A 437 -7.56 -1.49 -19.95
N GLY A 438 -8.78 -1.09 -20.33
CA GLY A 438 -9.61 -1.85 -21.27
C GLY A 438 -9.11 -1.86 -22.72
N ASP A 439 -8.25 -0.91 -23.12
CA ASP A 439 -7.84 -0.74 -24.53
C ASP A 439 -6.34 -1.02 -24.82
N ASP A 440 -5.48 -1.20 -23.82
CA ASP A 440 -4.03 -1.35 -24.04
C ASP A 440 -3.43 -2.65 -23.50
N MET A 441 -3.91 -3.77 -24.01
CA MET A 441 -3.16 -5.02 -23.91
C MET A 441 -1.95 -4.95 -24.85
N ASP A 442 -0.72 -5.18 -24.32
CA ASP A 442 0.51 -5.21 -25.11
C ASP A 442 0.54 -6.42 -26.04
N THR A 443 -0.13 -6.26 -27.17
CA THR A 443 -0.25 -7.31 -28.19
C THR A 443 1.10 -7.74 -28.75
N LYS A 444 2.06 -6.81 -28.87
CA LYS A 444 3.42 -7.12 -29.36
C LYS A 444 4.16 -8.04 -28.42
N LYS A 445 4.10 -7.74 -27.12
CA LYS A 445 4.71 -8.60 -26.09
C LYS A 445 4.05 -9.98 -26.01
N ILE A 446 2.74 -10.05 -26.23
CA ILE A 446 2.05 -11.34 -26.33
C ILE A 446 2.50 -12.10 -27.58
N GLU A 447 2.63 -11.44 -28.73
CA GLU A 447 3.11 -12.06 -29.96
C GLU A 447 4.53 -12.62 -29.80
N GLU A 448 5.42 -11.86 -29.16
CA GLU A 448 6.79 -12.32 -28.83
C GLU A 448 6.78 -13.55 -27.90
N ALA A 449 5.97 -13.49 -26.83
CA ALA A 449 5.83 -14.63 -25.89
C ALA A 449 5.30 -15.88 -26.58
N VAL A 450 4.35 -15.74 -27.49
CA VAL A 450 3.79 -16.88 -28.26
C VAL A 450 4.83 -17.47 -29.19
N LYS A 451 5.67 -16.67 -29.86
CA LYS A 451 6.80 -17.18 -30.66
C LYS A 451 7.77 -17.99 -29.80
N MET A 452 8.15 -17.45 -28.64
CA MET A 452 9.00 -18.18 -27.68
C MET A 452 8.38 -19.51 -27.24
N ILE A 453 7.05 -19.57 -27.05
CA ILE A 453 6.34 -20.81 -26.70
C ILE A 453 6.41 -21.81 -27.86
N ILE A 454 6.16 -21.38 -29.09
CA ILE A 454 6.21 -22.23 -30.29
C ILE A 454 7.60 -22.87 -30.43
N GLU A 455 8.66 -22.05 -30.30
CA GLU A 455 10.03 -22.52 -30.33
C GLU A 455 10.33 -23.50 -29.18
N ALA A 456 9.92 -23.16 -27.96
CA ALA A 456 10.19 -23.95 -26.76
C ALA A 456 9.52 -25.35 -26.79
N VAL A 457 8.38 -25.48 -27.45
CA VAL A 457 7.73 -26.81 -27.65
C VAL A 457 8.31 -27.62 -28.81
N GLY A 458 9.28 -27.03 -29.55
CA GLY A 458 9.97 -27.70 -30.65
C GLY A 458 9.30 -27.59 -32.01
N GLU A 459 8.42 -26.58 -32.20
CA GLU A 459 7.76 -26.28 -33.46
C GLU A 459 8.47 -25.15 -34.22
N ASP A 460 8.29 -25.07 -35.54
CA ASP A 460 8.83 -24.00 -36.39
C ASP A 460 7.80 -22.89 -36.57
N GLU A 461 8.11 -21.70 -36.02
CA GLU A 461 7.24 -20.51 -36.14
C GLU A 461 7.00 -20.05 -37.58
N ASN A 462 7.91 -20.42 -38.50
CA ASN A 462 7.83 -20.08 -39.93
C ASN A 462 6.95 -21.04 -40.74
N ARG A 463 6.51 -22.13 -40.14
CA ARG A 463 5.57 -23.06 -40.78
C ARG A 463 4.26 -22.34 -41.11
N GLU A 464 3.75 -22.49 -42.35
CA GLU A 464 2.58 -21.79 -42.91
C GLU A 464 1.40 -21.71 -41.90
N GLY A 465 1.10 -22.76 -41.18
CA GLY A 465 0.00 -22.78 -40.20
C GLY A 465 0.29 -22.01 -38.90
N LEU A 466 1.54 -21.67 -38.60
CA LEU A 466 1.95 -21.00 -37.35
C LEU A 466 2.37 -19.54 -37.53
N GLN A 467 2.62 -19.07 -38.76
CA GLN A 467 3.08 -17.70 -39.03
C GLN A 467 2.15 -16.61 -38.46
N GLU A 468 0.84 -16.81 -38.52
CA GLU A 468 -0.14 -15.86 -37.98
C GLU A 468 -0.58 -16.19 -36.54
N THR A 469 -0.15 -17.28 -35.97
CA THR A 469 -0.58 -17.75 -34.63
C THR A 469 -0.26 -16.73 -33.54
N PRO A 470 0.91 -16.07 -33.48
CA PRO A 470 1.18 -15.03 -32.49
C PRO A 470 0.16 -13.89 -32.52
N THR A 471 -0.11 -13.34 -33.70
CA THR A 471 -1.08 -12.23 -33.88
C THR A 471 -2.52 -12.67 -33.56
N ARG A 472 -2.89 -13.90 -33.93
CA ARG A 472 -4.23 -14.45 -33.63
C ARG A 472 -4.43 -14.64 -32.13
N ILE A 473 -3.42 -15.15 -31.40
CA ILE A 473 -3.48 -15.31 -29.94
C ILE A 473 -3.53 -13.95 -29.26
N ALA A 474 -2.75 -12.98 -29.70
CA ALA A 474 -2.80 -11.62 -29.13
C ALA A 474 -4.21 -11.00 -29.26
N LYS A 475 -4.84 -11.11 -30.43
CA LYS A 475 -6.24 -10.65 -30.65
C LYS A 475 -7.24 -11.44 -29.81
N MET A 476 -7.08 -12.75 -29.71
CA MET A 476 -7.92 -13.59 -28.86
C MET A 476 -7.85 -13.15 -27.40
N TYR A 477 -6.65 -12.85 -26.87
CA TYR A 477 -6.49 -12.39 -25.49
C TYR A 477 -7.12 -11.00 -25.24
N GLN A 478 -7.12 -10.10 -26.23
CA GLN A 478 -7.86 -8.84 -26.13
C GLN A 478 -9.37 -9.08 -25.92
N GLU A 479 -9.93 -10.08 -26.58
CA GLU A 479 -11.35 -10.43 -26.47
C GLU A 479 -11.68 -11.12 -25.13
N ILE A 480 -10.93 -12.19 -24.79
CA ILE A 480 -11.24 -13.03 -23.62
C ILE A 480 -10.83 -12.39 -22.29
N PHE A 481 -9.97 -11.36 -22.31
CA PHE A 481 -9.57 -10.59 -21.12
C PHE A 481 -10.13 -9.16 -21.12
N ALA A 482 -11.12 -8.86 -21.94
CA ALA A 482 -11.73 -7.53 -22.04
C ALA A 482 -12.37 -7.04 -20.73
N GLY A 483 -12.65 -7.92 -19.77
CA GLY A 483 -13.17 -7.57 -18.43
C GLY A 483 -12.11 -7.11 -17.43
N LEU A 484 -10.80 -7.20 -17.78
CA LEU A 484 -9.75 -6.70 -16.93
C LEU A 484 -9.91 -5.19 -16.70
N GLY A 485 -9.88 -4.77 -15.45
CA GLY A 485 -10.05 -3.36 -15.08
C GLY A 485 -11.50 -2.84 -15.14
N GLN A 486 -12.47 -3.63 -15.61
CA GLN A 486 -13.87 -3.25 -15.65
C GLN A 486 -14.62 -3.63 -14.36
N THR A 487 -15.69 -2.87 -14.06
CA THR A 487 -16.66 -3.17 -13.00
C THR A 487 -18.07 -3.25 -13.60
N ALA A 488 -18.99 -3.90 -12.88
CA ALA A 488 -20.38 -3.97 -13.33
C ALA A 488 -21.17 -2.67 -13.06
N GLU A 489 -20.56 -1.64 -12.48
CA GLU A 489 -21.20 -0.36 -12.14
C GLU A 489 -21.90 0.27 -13.35
N GLU A 490 -21.23 0.34 -14.51
CA GLU A 490 -21.80 0.92 -15.73
C GLU A 490 -23.07 0.20 -16.20
N HIS A 491 -23.16 -1.08 -15.91
CA HIS A 491 -24.32 -1.91 -16.31
C HIS A 491 -25.44 -1.85 -15.28
N LEU A 492 -25.14 -2.04 -14.01
CA LEU A 492 -26.14 -2.17 -12.94
C LEU A 492 -26.70 -0.82 -12.45
N SER A 493 -25.96 0.29 -12.63
CA SER A 493 -26.48 1.64 -12.38
C SER A 493 -27.66 2.02 -13.32
N LYS A 494 -27.71 1.42 -14.51
CA LYS A 494 -28.82 1.60 -15.48
C LYS A 494 -29.99 0.69 -15.12
N SER A 495 -30.74 1.08 -14.11
CA SER A 495 -31.87 0.33 -13.51
C SER A 495 -33.18 1.09 -13.63
N PHE A 496 -34.29 0.40 -13.45
CA PHE A 496 -35.67 0.92 -13.58
C PHE A 496 -36.36 0.90 -12.22
N GLU A 497 -37.20 1.91 -11.98
CA GLU A 497 -38.01 1.94 -10.76
C GLU A 497 -39.15 0.94 -10.83
N ILE A 498 -39.43 0.27 -9.71
CA ILE A 498 -40.57 -0.64 -9.52
C ILE A 498 -41.24 -0.41 -8.16
N ILE A 499 -42.52 -0.76 -8.07
CA ILE A 499 -43.29 -0.62 -6.84
C ILE A 499 -43.15 -1.87 -5.96
N ASP A 500 -43.15 -3.06 -6.57
CA ASP A 500 -43.07 -4.34 -5.85
C ASP A 500 -41.64 -4.89 -5.86
N ASN A 501 -41.17 -5.34 -4.70
CA ASN A 501 -39.86 -5.92 -4.53
C ASN A 501 -39.86 -7.46 -4.62
N ASN A 502 -40.65 -8.02 -5.54
CA ASN A 502 -40.66 -9.46 -5.77
C ASN A 502 -39.29 -9.93 -6.31
N MET A 503 -38.92 -11.15 -5.90
CA MET A 503 -37.66 -11.76 -6.36
C MET A 503 -37.61 -11.86 -7.88
N VAL A 504 -36.51 -11.42 -8.44
CA VAL A 504 -36.20 -11.55 -9.89
C VAL A 504 -35.19 -12.67 -10.04
N VAL A 505 -35.46 -13.60 -10.97
CA VAL A 505 -34.54 -14.68 -11.29
C VAL A 505 -34.23 -14.67 -12.79
N GLU A 506 -32.95 -14.63 -13.13
CA GLU A 506 -32.44 -14.87 -14.47
C GLU A 506 -31.54 -16.09 -14.46
N LYS A 507 -31.77 -17.02 -15.35
CA LYS A 507 -31.09 -18.29 -15.36
C LYS A 507 -30.53 -18.65 -16.74
N ASP A 508 -29.64 -19.64 -16.74
CA ASP A 508 -28.98 -20.14 -17.94
C ASP A 508 -28.14 -19.08 -18.68
N ILE A 509 -27.58 -18.10 -17.94
CA ILE A 509 -26.62 -17.15 -18.51
C ILE A 509 -25.34 -17.89 -18.83
N PHE A 510 -25.09 -18.16 -20.10
CA PHE A 510 -23.89 -18.88 -20.52
C PHE A 510 -22.66 -17.99 -20.46
N PHE A 511 -21.53 -18.53 -20.00
CA PHE A 511 -20.26 -17.81 -19.91
C PHE A 511 -19.07 -18.67 -20.28
N HIS A 512 -17.98 -17.99 -20.68
CA HIS A 512 -16.63 -18.55 -20.79
C HIS A 512 -15.70 -17.70 -19.93
N SER A 513 -14.74 -18.34 -19.27
CA SER A 513 -13.71 -17.70 -18.49
C SER A 513 -12.38 -18.46 -18.62
N MET A 514 -11.30 -17.87 -18.13
CA MET A 514 -9.96 -18.47 -18.15
C MET A 514 -9.49 -18.76 -16.74
N CYS A 515 -9.19 -20.04 -16.48
CA CYS A 515 -8.61 -20.47 -15.20
C CYS A 515 -7.25 -19.78 -14.98
N GLU A 516 -7.09 -19.03 -13.89
CA GLU A 516 -5.86 -18.27 -13.61
C GLU A 516 -4.62 -19.17 -13.38
N HIS A 517 -4.81 -20.45 -12.96
CA HIS A 517 -3.71 -21.36 -12.70
C HIS A 517 -3.04 -21.93 -13.96
N HIS A 518 -3.79 -22.06 -15.06
CA HIS A 518 -3.32 -22.78 -16.26
C HIS A 518 -3.57 -22.04 -17.57
N PHE A 519 -4.28 -20.91 -17.53
CA PHE A 519 -4.76 -20.20 -18.72
C PHE A 519 -5.52 -21.10 -19.69
N LEU A 520 -6.26 -22.08 -19.14
CA LEU A 520 -7.17 -22.94 -19.87
C LEU A 520 -8.61 -22.52 -19.57
N PRO A 521 -9.54 -22.63 -20.56
CA PRO A 521 -10.90 -22.18 -20.35
C PRO A 521 -11.67 -23.04 -19.34
N PHE A 522 -12.59 -22.42 -18.64
CA PHE A 522 -13.74 -23.05 -18.02
C PHE A 522 -15.00 -22.31 -18.47
N TYR A 523 -16.09 -23.03 -18.59
CA TYR A 523 -17.32 -22.50 -19.17
C TYR A 523 -18.53 -23.20 -18.56
N GLY A 524 -19.66 -22.52 -18.61
CA GLY A 524 -20.87 -23.07 -18.01
C GLY A 524 -22.01 -22.06 -17.95
N LYS A 525 -22.80 -22.15 -16.89
CA LYS A 525 -23.99 -21.34 -16.71
C LYS A 525 -23.96 -20.64 -15.35
N VAL A 526 -24.45 -19.41 -15.35
CA VAL A 526 -24.73 -18.61 -14.15
C VAL A 526 -26.23 -18.45 -14.02
N HIS A 527 -26.73 -18.63 -12.79
CA HIS A 527 -28.10 -18.33 -12.42
C HIS A 527 -28.04 -17.25 -11.34
N ILE A 528 -28.83 -16.20 -11.49
CA ILE A 528 -28.88 -15.05 -10.60
C ILE A 528 -30.31 -14.91 -10.06
N ALA A 529 -30.48 -14.87 -8.74
CA ALA A 529 -31.68 -14.39 -8.09
C ALA A 529 -31.34 -13.15 -7.26
N TYR A 530 -32.18 -12.13 -7.30
CA TYR A 530 -32.04 -11.00 -6.39
C TYR A 530 -33.39 -10.45 -5.95
N ILE A 531 -33.42 -9.84 -4.80
CA ILE A 531 -34.57 -9.13 -4.26
C ILE A 531 -34.34 -7.64 -4.49
N PRO A 532 -35.16 -6.98 -5.34
CA PRO A 532 -35.02 -5.56 -5.60
C PRO A 532 -35.17 -4.69 -4.35
N ASN A 533 -34.71 -3.46 -4.42
CA ASN A 533 -34.92 -2.40 -3.43
C ASN A 533 -35.49 -1.15 -4.12
N GLY A 534 -36.69 -1.29 -4.69
CA GLY A 534 -37.33 -0.25 -5.47
C GLY A 534 -36.78 -0.07 -6.89
N ARG A 535 -35.78 -0.86 -7.29
CA ARG A 535 -35.15 -0.79 -8.63
C ARG A 535 -34.79 -2.18 -9.15
N VAL A 536 -34.96 -2.39 -10.46
CA VAL A 536 -34.57 -3.63 -11.16
C VAL A 536 -33.55 -3.35 -12.25
N ALA A 537 -32.63 -4.27 -12.44
CA ALA A 537 -31.70 -4.25 -13.58
C ALA A 537 -32.42 -4.70 -14.86
N GLY A 538 -32.05 -4.11 -16.01
CA GLY A 538 -32.44 -4.67 -17.29
C GLY A 538 -31.81 -6.06 -17.50
N LEU A 539 -32.55 -7.03 -18.05
CA LEU A 539 -32.09 -8.43 -18.20
C LEU A 539 -30.72 -8.52 -18.87
N SER A 540 -30.52 -7.78 -19.97
CA SER A 540 -29.21 -7.73 -20.66
C SER A 540 -28.07 -7.19 -19.78
N LYS A 541 -28.37 -6.49 -18.68
CA LYS A 541 -27.36 -5.94 -17.76
C LYS A 541 -26.84 -7.00 -16.81
N LEU A 542 -27.68 -7.95 -16.41
CA LEU A 542 -27.26 -9.11 -15.62
C LEU A 542 -26.29 -10.00 -16.42
N ALA A 543 -26.61 -10.28 -17.68
CA ALA A 543 -25.70 -11.03 -18.57
C ALA A 543 -24.34 -10.31 -18.77
N ARG A 544 -24.37 -8.99 -18.97
CA ARG A 544 -23.13 -8.19 -19.10
C ARG A 544 -22.34 -8.14 -17.80
N THR A 545 -23.00 -8.13 -16.65
CA THR A 545 -22.30 -8.26 -15.35
C THR A 545 -21.53 -9.57 -15.26
N VAL A 546 -22.13 -10.69 -15.68
CA VAL A 546 -21.42 -11.97 -15.76
C VAL A 546 -20.23 -11.89 -16.70
N GLU A 547 -20.36 -11.29 -17.88
CA GLU A 547 -19.25 -11.14 -18.84
C GLU A 547 -18.09 -10.32 -18.28
N VAL A 548 -18.35 -9.21 -17.60
CA VAL A 548 -17.31 -8.35 -16.99
C VAL A 548 -16.42 -9.18 -16.04
N TYR A 549 -17.04 -10.00 -15.20
CA TYR A 549 -16.29 -10.80 -14.23
C TYR A 549 -15.75 -12.11 -14.80
N ALA A 550 -16.31 -12.63 -15.87
CA ALA A 550 -15.82 -13.83 -16.55
C ALA A 550 -14.63 -13.55 -17.48
N LYS A 551 -14.59 -12.38 -18.14
CA LYS A 551 -13.55 -12.03 -19.13
C LYS A 551 -12.25 -11.53 -18.48
N LYS A 552 -11.70 -12.32 -17.57
CA LYS A 552 -10.39 -12.11 -16.93
C LYS A 552 -9.83 -13.43 -16.42
N PRO A 553 -8.54 -13.54 -16.05
CA PRO A 553 -8.04 -14.70 -15.33
C PRO A 553 -8.81 -14.88 -14.02
N GLN A 554 -9.42 -16.06 -13.79
CA GLN A 554 -10.44 -16.24 -12.76
C GLN A 554 -10.37 -17.62 -12.08
N ILE A 555 -10.93 -17.69 -10.88
CA ILE A 555 -11.39 -18.93 -10.25
C ILE A 555 -12.91 -18.87 -10.10
N GLN A 556 -13.57 -20.02 -10.19
CA GLN A 556 -15.03 -20.08 -10.20
C GLN A 556 -15.64 -19.51 -8.91
N GLU A 557 -15.02 -19.78 -7.78
CA GLU A 557 -15.43 -19.30 -6.46
C GLU A 557 -15.47 -17.77 -6.40
N ARG A 558 -14.38 -17.12 -6.89
CA ARG A 558 -14.28 -15.66 -6.93
C ARG A 558 -15.27 -15.05 -7.93
N LEU A 559 -15.43 -15.64 -9.12
CA LEU A 559 -16.44 -15.22 -10.10
C LEU A 559 -17.84 -15.18 -9.49
N THR A 560 -18.20 -16.23 -8.75
CA THR A 560 -19.51 -16.36 -8.09
C THR A 560 -19.73 -15.26 -7.04
N VAL A 561 -18.71 -14.98 -6.25
CA VAL A 561 -18.71 -13.94 -5.20
C VAL A 561 -18.79 -12.54 -5.81
N GLU A 562 -17.95 -12.23 -6.79
CA GLU A 562 -17.91 -10.90 -7.43
C GLU A 562 -19.23 -10.52 -8.10
N ILE A 563 -19.93 -11.48 -8.71
CA ILE A 563 -21.26 -11.23 -9.29
C ILE A 563 -22.29 -10.94 -8.19
N ALA A 564 -22.27 -11.69 -7.09
CA ALA A 564 -23.19 -11.46 -5.98
C ALA A 564 -22.95 -10.11 -5.30
N ASP A 565 -21.69 -9.75 -5.08
CA ASP A 565 -21.30 -8.48 -4.47
C ASP A 565 -21.67 -7.29 -5.36
N ALA A 566 -21.49 -7.40 -6.68
CA ALA A 566 -21.89 -6.37 -7.63
C ALA A 566 -23.40 -6.05 -7.60
N LEU A 567 -24.24 -7.05 -7.45
CA LEU A 567 -25.69 -6.85 -7.31
C LEU A 567 -26.06 -6.08 -6.04
N MET A 568 -25.34 -6.34 -4.95
CA MET A 568 -25.53 -5.61 -3.69
C MET A 568 -25.01 -4.18 -3.80
N GLU A 569 -23.81 -3.99 -4.37
CA GLU A 569 -23.11 -2.72 -4.42
C GLU A 569 -23.73 -1.75 -5.44
N TYR A 570 -23.87 -2.19 -6.71
CA TYR A 570 -24.21 -1.27 -7.81
C TYR A 570 -25.71 -1.22 -8.12
N LEU A 571 -26.45 -2.30 -7.86
CA LEU A 571 -27.91 -2.30 -7.99
C LEU A 571 -28.62 -1.91 -6.68
N GLY A 572 -27.94 -2.08 -5.54
CA GLY A 572 -28.50 -1.84 -4.22
C GLY A 572 -29.58 -2.87 -3.83
N ALA A 573 -29.49 -4.10 -4.31
CA ALA A 573 -30.45 -5.16 -4.02
C ALA A 573 -30.56 -5.45 -2.51
N GLN A 574 -31.73 -5.89 -2.02
CA GLN A 574 -31.90 -6.30 -0.62
C GLN A 574 -31.29 -7.68 -0.33
N GLY A 575 -31.10 -8.49 -1.37
CA GLY A 575 -30.45 -9.79 -1.30
C GLY A 575 -30.10 -10.30 -2.69
N ALA A 576 -29.04 -11.07 -2.78
CA ALA A 576 -28.59 -11.72 -4.01
C ALA A 576 -28.18 -13.17 -3.74
N LEU A 577 -28.49 -14.06 -4.68
CA LEU A 577 -28.00 -15.44 -4.73
C LEU A 577 -27.49 -15.71 -6.15
N VAL A 578 -26.25 -16.12 -6.24
CA VAL A 578 -25.63 -16.50 -7.50
C VAL A 578 -25.25 -17.98 -7.42
N TRP A 579 -25.60 -18.73 -8.45
CA TRP A 579 -25.26 -20.13 -8.65
C TRP A 579 -24.48 -20.25 -9.95
N VAL A 580 -23.30 -20.85 -9.91
CA VAL A 580 -22.47 -21.08 -11.07
C VAL A 580 -22.18 -22.58 -11.20
N GLU A 581 -22.46 -23.14 -12.36
CA GLU A 581 -22.12 -24.51 -12.72
C GLU A 581 -21.22 -24.50 -13.97
N ALA A 582 -20.01 -25.08 -13.88
CA ALA A 582 -19.05 -25.01 -14.97
C ALA A 582 -18.17 -26.26 -15.11
N GLU A 583 -17.79 -26.56 -16.33
CA GLU A 583 -16.74 -27.53 -16.70
C GLU A 583 -15.39 -26.83 -16.84
N HIS A 584 -14.33 -27.48 -16.36
CA HIS A 584 -12.98 -26.96 -16.36
C HIS A 584 -12.06 -27.75 -17.29
N MET A 585 -11.55 -27.12 -18.37
CA MET A 585 -10.63 -27.77 -19.30
C MET A 585 -9.31 -28.16 -18.64
N CYS A 586 -8.87 -27.47 -17.60
CA CYS A 586 -7.69 -27.86 -16.84
C CYS A 586 -7.85 -29.20 -16.11
N MET A 587 -9.08 -29.65 -15.85
CA MET A 587 -9.40 -30.97 -15.31
C MET A 587 -9.76 -31.98 -16.39
N ASN A 588 -10.38 -31.53 -17.49
CA ASN A 588 -10.90 -32.43 -18.52
C ASN A 588 -9.81 -32.93 -19.47
N MET A 589 -8.94 -32.07 -19.99
CA MET A 589 -7.98 -32.41 -21.05
C MET A 589 -6.59 -32.81 -20.54
N ARG A 590 -6.25 -32.45 -19.30
CA ARG A 590 -4.95 -32.74 -18.68
C ARG A 590 -5.10 -33.08 -17.19
N GLY A 591 -4.00 -33.46 -16.51
CA GLY A 591 -3.98 -33.81 -15.10
C GLY A 591 -4.87 -35.00 -14.78
N VAL A 592 -5.95 -34.79 -14.04
CA VAL A 592 -6.87 -35.87 -13.59
C VAL A 592 -7.74 -36.46 -14.70
N ARG A 593 -7.89 -35.79 -15.84
CA ARG A 593 -8.61 -36.24 -17.05
C ARG A 593 -10.01 -36.78 -16.74
N LYS A 594 -10.87 -35.93 -16.18
CA LYS A 594 -12.27 -36.29 -15.85
C LYS A 594 -13.25 -35.43 -16.66
N PRO A 595 -13.44 -35.71 -17.96
CA PRO A 595 -14.41 -35.00 -18.80
C PRO A 595 -15.83 -35.21 -18.28
N GLY A 596 -16.67 -34.16 -18.40
CA GLY A 596 -18.06 -34.17 -17.92
C GLY A 596 -18.21 -33.93 -16.41
N THR A 597 -17.12 -33.66 -15.69
CA THR A 597 -17.23 -33.21 -14.28
C THR A 597 -17.58 -31.73 -14.24
N ALA A 598 -18.71 -31.40 -13.66
CA ALA A 598 -19.11 -30.01 -13.39
C ALA A 598 -18.82 -29.63 -11.92
N THR A 599 -18.33 -28.42 -11.73
CA THR A 599 -18.16 -27.81 -10.41
C THR A 599 -19.30 -26.83 -10.18
N VAL A 600 -19.91 -26.88 -8.98
CA VAL A 600 -20.96 -25.94 -8.58
C VAL A 600 -20.45 -25.05 -7.45
N THR A 601 -20.62 -23.74 -7.60
CA THR A 601 -20.34 -22.74 -6.56
C THR A 601 -21.54 -21.83 -6.34
N THR A 602 -21.75 -21.38 -5.10
CA THR A 602 -22.87 -20.49 -4.75
C THR A 602 -22.41 -19.36 -3.85
N ALA A 603 -22.97 -18.17 -4.03
CA ALA A 603 -22.76 -17.03 -3.16
C ALA A 603 -24.11 -16.37 -2.83
N ALA A 604 -24.42 -16.23 -1.55
CA ALA A 604 -25.61 -15.56 -1.07
C ALA A 604 -25.26 -14.29 -0.29
N ARG A 605 -26.05 -13.23 -0.46
CA ARG A 605 -25.88 -11.93 0.20
C ARG A 605 -27.22 -11.39 0.68
N GLY A 606 -27.16 -10.49 1.67
CA GLY A 606 -28.35 -9.82 2.21
C GLY A 606 -29.44 -10.79 2.69
N LEU A 607 -30.70 -10.52 2.34
CA LEU A 607 -31.84 -11.35 2.75
C LEU A 607 -31.74 -12.81 2.29
N LEU A 608 -31.16 -13.04 1.10
CA LEU A 608 -30.96 -14.41 0.57
C LEU A 608 -29.84 -15.18 1.29
N ALA A 609 -29.02 -14.52 2.10
CA ALA A 609 -28.07 -15.18 2.99
C ALA A 609 -28.67 -15.52 4.36
N THR A 610 -29.60 -14.69 4.86
CA THR A 610 -30.15 -14.79 6.23
C THR A 610 -31.50 -15.52 6.33
N ASP A 611 -32.34 -15.41 5.30
CA ASP A 611 -33.66 -16.03 5.23
C ASP A 611 -33.61 -17.35 4.45
N LYS A 612 -33.81 -18.47 5.14
CA LYS A 612 -33.77 -19.82 4.56
C LYS A 612 -34.89 -20.09 3.59
N ASP A 613 -36.09 -19.53 3.85
CA ASP A 613 -37.27 -19.79 3.02
C ASP A 613 -37.14 -19.04 1.69
N LEU A 614 -36.72 -17.78 1.70
CA LEU A 614 -36.42 -17.00 0.51
C LEU A 614 -35.30 -17.64 -0.30
N LYS A 615 -34.24 -18.13 0.37
CA LYS A 615 -33.15 -18.84 -0.28
C LYS A 615 -33.61 -20.13 -0.97
N ASN A 616 -34.46 -20.92 -0.32
CA ASN A 616 -35.01 -22.13 -0.89
C ASN A 616 -35.99 -21.83 -2.06
N GLU A 617 -36.73 -20.74 -1.98
CA GLU A 617 -37.54 -20.27 -3.10
C GLU A 617 -36.69 -19.91 -4.31
N ALA A 618 -35.59 -19.18 -4.09
CA ALA A 618 -34.63 -18.83 -5.15
C ALA A 618 -34.07 -20.09 -5.84
N TYR A 619 -33.65 -21.11 -5.09
CA TYR A 619 -33.16 -22.37 -5.67
C TYR A 619 -34.24 -23.06 -6.50
N LYS A 620 -35.48 -23.16 -6.01
CA LYS A 620 -36.60 -23.75 -6.77
C LYS A 620 -36.89 -23.01 -8.07
N LEU A 621 -36.86 -21.67 -8.05
CA LEU A 621 -37.04 -20.85 -9.26
C LEU A 621 -35.89 -21.00 -10.25
N MET A 622 -34.67 -21.20 -9.78
CA MET A 622 -33.50 -21.52 -10.61
C MET A 622 -33.61 -22.94 -11.21
N GLY A 623 -34.37 -23.83 -10.61
CA GLY A 623 -34.54 -25.23 -11.05
C GLY A 623 -33.68 -26.25 -10.30
N HIS A 624 -33.28 -25.90 -9.08
CA HIS A 624 -32.44 -26.73 -8.20
C HIS A 624 -33.12 -27.09 -6.88
#